data_eda37df161a2e1fe10306c939dc153ad
#
_entry.id   eda37df161a2e1fe10306c939dc153ad
#
_cell.length_a   1.000
_cell.length_b   1.000
_cell.length_c   1.000
_cell.angle_alpha   90.00
_cell.angle_beta   90.00
_cell.angle_gamma   90.00
#
_symmetry.space_group_name_H-M   'P 1'
#
loop_
_entity.id
_entity.type
_entity.pdbx_description
1 polymer ?
#
loop_
_entity_poly.entity_id
_entity_poly.type
_entity_poly.pdbx_seq_one_letter_code
_entity_poly.pdbx_strand_id
1 'polypeptide(L)'
;MADKISHQANNRQLTRFIVFNGIVAALYVVLTYFLAPISYGPVQARISEAMTIFPIFSFNMIPGITLGCLISNLLNPDNLGPVDIIGGTLATLLAGLCSRFIGKKNIWLGIIPPIVFNGVIVGGYLPFLIMETVTWQEVLLTMLSVAAGEAAVLVVLGLPLVAVIGKTGLKNKLP
;
A
#
# COMPACT_ATOMS: atom_id res chain seq x y z
N MET A 1 20.80 28.84 23.33
CA MET A 1 19.32 28.81 23.34
C MET A 1 18.75 28.34 22.01
N ALA A 2 19.25 28.84 20.87
CA ALA A 2 18.83 28.40 19.52
C ALA A 2 19.04 26.91 19.26
N ASP A 3 20.14 26.34 19.73
CA ASP A 3 20.49 24.91 19.54
C ASP A 3 19.51 23.97 20.25
N LYS A 4 19.07 24.29 21.47
CA LYS A 4 18.03 23.51 22.17
C LYS A 4 16.67 23.55 21.46
N ILE A 5 16.34 24.69 20.86
CA ILE A 5 15.07 24.84 20.12
C ILE A 5 15.10 24.02 18.83
N SER A 6 16.25 24.02 18.12
CA SER A 6 16.41 23.20 16.90
C SER A 6 16.35 21.71 17.20
N HIS A 7 17.01 21.24 18.26
CA HIS A 7 16.93 19.84 18.69
C HIS A 7 15.53 19.42 19.12
N GLN A 8 14.78 20.29 19.82
CA GLN A 8 13.40 19.99 20.20
C GLN A 8 12.47 19.93 18.99
N ALA A 9 12.64 20.80 18.00
CA ALA A 9 11.86 20.79 16.77
C ALA A 9 12.10 19.50 15.96
N ASN A 10 13.37 19.08 15.82
CA ASN A 10 13.76 17.85 15.12
C ASN A 10 13.21 16.61 15.82
N ASN A 11 13.28 16.53 17.15
CA ASN A 11 12.72 15.42 17.92
C ASN A 11 11.20 15.31 17.77
N ARG A 12 10.47 16.42 17.73
CA ARG A 12 9.02 16.41 17.49
C ARG A 12 8.66 15.92 16.09
N GLN A 13 9.42 16.30 15.07
CA GLN A 13 9.21 15.83 13.71
C GLN A 13 9.49 14.33 13.59
N LEU A 14 10.58 13.84 14.18
CA LEU A 14 10.93 12.42 14.22
C LEU A 14 9.86 11.59 14.95
N THR A 15 9.44 12.04 16.14
CA THR A 15 8.37 11.36 16.90
C THR A 15 7.09 11.28 16.08
N ARG A 16 6.70 12.37 15.42
CA ARG A 16 5.52 12.42 14.58
C ARG A 16 5.63 11.45 13.40
N PHE A 17 6.77 11.43 12.72
CA PHE A 17 7.06 10.48 11.63
C PHE A 17 6.91 9.02 12.10
N ILE A 18 7.52 8.66 13.22
CA ILE A 18 7.47 7.28 13.76
C ILE A 18 6.04 6.91 14.15
N VAL A 19 5.34 7.78 14.87
CA VAL A 19 3.98 7.52 15.35
C VAL A 19 3.00 7.34 14.18
N PHE A 20 3.03 8.24 13.19
CA PHE A 20 2.12 8.13 12.04
C PHE A 20 2.40 6.88 11.21
N ASN A 21 3.67 6.57 10.91
CA ASN A 21 4.01 5.37 10.17
C ASN A 21 3.68 4.09 10.96
N GLY A 22 3.87 4.09 12.29
CA GLY A 22 3.47 2.97 13.15
C GLY A 22 1.96 2.74 13.14
N ILE A 23 1.16 3.80 13.23
CA ILE A 23 -0.32 3.71 13.16
C ILE A 23 -0.76 3.20 11.78
N VAL A 24 -0.19 3.73 10.70
CA VAL A 24 -0.53 3.31 9.33
C VAL A 24 -0.17 1.85 9.13
N ALA A 25 1.03 1.41 9.54
CA ALA A 25 1.44 0.02 9.46
C ALA A 25 0.52 -0.90 10.26
N ALA A 26 0.18 -0.54 11.50
CA ALA A 26 -0.72 -1.31 12.36
C ALA A 26 -2.13 -1.44 11.75
N LEU A 27 -2.70 -0.34 11.26
CA LEU A 27 -4.01 -0.35 10.58
C LEU A 27 -3.98 -1.20 9.32
N TYR A 28 -2.91 -1.10 8.53
CA TYR A 28 -2.74 -1.93 7.33
C TYR A 28 -2.77 -3.41 7.68
N VAL A 29 -1.97 -3.83 8.68
CA VAL A 29 -1.91 -5.22 9.15
C VAL A 29 -3.28 -5.68 9.67
N VAL A 30 -3.92 -4.89 10.52
CA VAL A 30 -5.23 -5.22 11.10
C VAL A 30 -6.27 -5.41 10.00
N LEU A 31 -6.38 -4.47 9.06
CA LEU A 31 -7.35 -4.57 7.97
C LEU A 31 -7.08 -5.77 7.07
N THR A 32 -5.81 -6.05 6.75
CA THR A 32 -5.45 -7.19 5.92
C THR A 32 -5.75 -8.51 6.62
N TYR A 33 -5.37 -8.64 7.89
CA TYR A 33 -5.51 -9.89 8.64
C TYR A 33 -6.96 -10.22 8.99
N PHE A 34 -7.74 -9.24 9.48
CA PHE A 34 -9.15 -9.47 9.82
C PHE A 34 -10.02 -9.76 8.59
N LEU A 35 -9.58 -9.32 7.41
CA LEU A 35 -10.25 -9.56 6.14
C LEU A 35 -9.46 -10.56 5.28
N ALA A 36 -8.72 -11.47 5.92
CA ALA A 36 -7.86 -12.45 5.27
C ALA A 36 -8.52 -13.19 4.09
N PRO A 37 -9.77 -13.70 4.20
CA PRO A 37 -10.39 -14.43 3.08
C PRO A 37 -10.56 -13.62 1.81
N ILE A 38 -10.66 -12.28 1.93
CA ILE A 38 -10.78 -11.37 0.78
C ILE A 38 -9.39 -10.85 0.37
N SER A 39 -8.53 -10.64 1.37
CA SER A 39 -7.21 -10.04 1.19
C SER A 39 -6.20 -10.99 0.53
N TYR A 40 -6.30 -12.29 0.77
CA TYR A 40 -5.37 -13.31 0.26
C TYR A 40 -6.03 -14.28 -0.75
N GLY A 41 -7.29 -14.05 -1.11
CA GLY A 41 -7.98 -14.83 -2.12
C GLY A 41 -7.49 -14.59 -3.56
N PRO A 42 -8.01 -15.33 -4.55
CA PRO A 42 -7.58 -15.23 -5.95
C PRO A 42 -7.74 -13.83 -6.57
N VAL A 43 -8.65 -13.02 -6.06
CA VAL A 43 -8.90 -11.63 -6.50
C VAL A 43 -8.03 -10.62 -5.74
N GLN A 44 -7.51 -11.01 -4.56
CA GLN A 44 -6.67 -10.19 -3.69
C GLN A 44 -7.18 -8.74 -3.47
N ALA A 45 -8.46 -8.59 -3.14
CA ALA A 45 -9.04 -7.28 -2.85
C ALA A 45 -8.67 -6.85 -1.42
N ARG A 46 -7.45 -6.35 -1.21
CA ARG A 46 -6.93 -5.91 0.09
C ARG A 46 -7.48 -4.52 0.44
N ILE A 47 -8.42 -4.44 1.38
CA ILE A 47 -8.99 -3.15 1.84
C ILE A 47 -7.91 -2.21 2.39
N SER A 48 -6.86 -2.75 2.99
CA SER A 48 -5.68 -2.00 3.45
C SER A 48 -4.96 -1.22 2.33
N GLU A 49 -5.05 -1.67 1.08
CA GLU A 49 -4.47 -0.97 -0.07
C GLU A 49 -5.12 0.39 -0.33
N ALA A 50 -6.32 0.67 0.21
CA ALA A 50 -6.86 2.03 0.20
C ALA A 50 -5.90 3.05 0.83
N MET A 51 -4.99 2.62 1.74
CA MET A 51 -3.99 3.50 2.36
C MET A 51 -2.78 3.80 1.45
N THR A 52 -2.62 3.11 0.32
CA THR A 52 -1.56 3.41 -0.65
C THR A 52 -1.72 4.78 -1.31
N ILE A 53 -2.83 5.46 -1.04
CA ILE A 53 -3.04 6.86 -1.43
C ILE A 53 -2.25 7.85 -0.56
N PHE A 54 -1.86 7.51 0.67
CA PHE A 54 -1.17 8.44 1.58
C PHE A 54 0.12 9.03 1.00
N PRO A 55 0.96 8.28 0.27
CA PRO A 55 2.12 8.82 -0.44
C PRO A 55 1.80 9.98 -1.37
N ILE A 56 0.61 10.04 -1.97
CA ILE A 56 0.19 11.16 -2.81
C ILE A 56 0.33 12.48 -2.04
N PHE A 57 -0.02 12.48 -0.76
CA PHE A 57 0.02 13.66 0.10
C PHE A 57 1.37 13.87 0.78
N SER A 58 2.03 12.80 1.26
CA SER A 58 3.32 12.89 1.94
C SER A 58 4.24 11.72 1.61
N PHE A 59 5.48 12.04 1.17
CA PHE A 59 6.53 11.05 0.95
C PHE A 59 6.84 10.24 2.21
N ASN A 60 6.74 10.89 3.38
CA ASN A 60 7.04 10.29 4.67
C ASN A 60 6.05 9.20 5.10
N MET A 61 4.98 8.97 4.35
CA MET A 61 4.01 7.89 4.61
C MET A 61 4.37 6.56 3.92
N ILE A 62 5.33 6.58 2.98
CA ILE A 62 5.77 5.38 2.26
C ILE A 62 6.27 4.28 3.21
N PRO A 63 7.14 4.58 4.22
CA PRO A 63 7.61 3.54 5.13
C PRO A 63 6.50 2.82 5.88
N GLY A 64 5.46 3.54 6.31
CA GLY A 64 4.34 2.97 7.06
C GLY A 64 3.54 1.95 6.25
N ILE A 65 3.15 2.29 5.01
CA ILE A 65 2.42 1.36 4.14
C ILE A 65 3.29 0.17 3.73
N THR A 66 4.57 0.41 3.43
CA THR A 66 5.52 -0.65 3.05
C THR A 66 5.76 -1.63 4.21
N LEU A 67 5.95 -1.11 5.42
CA LEU A 67 6.10 -1.93 6.63
C LEU A 67 4.81 -2.70 6.94
N GLY A 68 3.65 -2.06 6.78
CA GLY A 68 2.35 -2.71 6.94
C GLY A 68 2.17 -3.88 5.97
N CYS A 69 2.50 -3.67 4.69
CA CYS A 69 2.46 -4.72 3.67
C CYS A 69 3.44 -5.87 4.00
N LEU A 70 4.68 -5.56 4.38
CA LEU A 70 5.68 -6.55 4.78
C LEU A 70 5.17 -7.44 5.92
N ILE A 71 4.68 -6.83 6.99
CA ILE A 71 4.16 -7.57 8.16
C ILE A 71 2.93 -8.39 7.76
N SER A 72 2.02 -7.83 6.95
CA SER A 72 0.84 -8.56 6.48
C SER A 72 1.20 -9.80 5.66
N ASN A 73 2.18 -9.69 4.76
CA ASN A 73 2.63 -10.83 3.96
C ASN A 73 3.36 -11.88 4.82
N LEU A 74 4.09 -11.45 5.87
CA LEU A 74 4.69 -12.36 6.87
C LEU A 74 3.63 -13.11 7.67
N LEU A 75 2.48 -12.49 7.93
CA LEU A 75 1.35 -13.05 8.69
C LEU A 75 0.31 -13.73 7.78
N ASN A 76 0.57 -13.86 6.50
CA ASN A 76 -0.34 -14.50 5.54
C ASN A 76 -0.63 -15.95 5.99
N PRO A 77 -1.91 -16.32 6.25
CA PRO A 77 -2.27 -17.67 6.68
C PRO A 77 -1.87 -18.76 5.70
N ASP A 78 -1.85 -18.44 4.39
CA ASP A 78 -1.52 -19.39 3.32
C ASP A 78 -0.01 -19.61 3.16
N ASN A 79 0.82 -18.79 3.87
CA ASN A 79 2.28 -18.89 3.90
C ASN A 79 2.91 -19.06 2.52
N LEU A 80 2.63 -18.13 1.61
CA LEU A 80 3.11 -18.17 0.22
C LEU A 80 4.63 -18.01 0.06
N GLY A 81 5.35 -17.83 1.18
CA GLY A 81 6.80 -17.86 1.25
C GLY A 81 7.49 -16.55 0.88
N PRO A 82 8.84 -16.60 0.76
CA PRO A 82 9.66 -15.38 0.58
C PRO A 82 9.35 -14.58 -0.68
N VAL A 83 8.87 -15.23 -1.74
CA VAL A 83 8.54 -14.56 -3.00
C VAL A 83 7.38 -13.59 -2.80
N ASP A 84 6.32 -14.01 -2.07
CA ASP A 84 5.17 -13.16 -1.78
C ASP A 84 5.57 -12.04 -0.80
N ILE A 85 6.33 -12.36 0.24
CA ILE A 85 6.80 -11.39 1.23
C ILE A 85 7.60 -10.27 0.56
N ILE A 86 8.60 -10.62 -0.25
CA ILE A 86 9.47 -9.65 -0.90
C ILE A 86 8.76 -8.99 -2.08
N GLY A 87 8.13 -9.78 -2.95
CA GLY A 87 7.49 -9.29 -4.18
C GLY A 87 6.33 -8.33 -3.89
N GLY A 88 5.42 -8.68 -2.98
CA GLY A 88 4.31 -7.82 -2.59
C GLY A 88 4.78 -6.55 -1.88
N THR A 89 5.81 -6.66 -1.01
CA THR A 89 6.38 -5.49 -0.34
C THR A 89 7.05 -4.54 -1.33
N LEU A 90 7.80 -5.07 -2.32
CA LEU A 90 8.41 -4.26 -3.37
C LEU A 90 7.35 -3.62 -4.28
N ALA A 91 6.27 -4.33 -4.61
CA ALA A 91 5.16 -3.77 -5.37
C ALA A 91 4.55 -2.55 -4.66
N THR A 92 4.26 -2.67 -3.35
CA THR A 92 3.72 -1.57 -2.53
C THR A 92 4.71 -0.40 -2.41
N LEU A 93 6.00 -0.68 -2.23
CA LEU A 93 7.04 0.36 -2.17
C LEU A 93 7.13 1.14 -3.48
N LEU A 94 7.23 0.45 -4.62
CA LEU A 94 7.30 1.06 -5.95
C LEU A 94 6.01 1.84 -6.28
N ALA A 95 4.87 1.26 -5.94
CA ALA A 95 3.57 1.92 -6.06
C ALA A 95 3.55 3.23 -5.28
N GLY A 96 3.95 3.22 -4.01
CA GLY A 96 4.00 4.41 -3.16
C GLY A 96 4.92 5.51 -3.71
N LEU A 97 6.12 5.13 -4.18
CA LEU A 97 7.05 6.04 -4.81
C LEU A 97 6.44 6.69 -6.08
N CYS A 98 5.92 5.88 -7.00
CA CYS A 98 5.33 6.37 -8.24
C CYS A 98 4.06 7.19 -7.97
N SER A 99 3.20 6.77 -7.03
CA SER A 99 2.01 7.52 -6.60
C SER A 99 2.39 8.91 -6.09
N ARG A 100 3.49 9.04 -5.37
CA ARG A 100 3.99 10.35 -4.92
C ARG A 100 4.36 11.27 -6.07
N PHE A 101 5.10 10.78 -7.06
CA PHE A 101 5.54 11.59 -8.20
C PHE A 101 4.37 11.96 -9.13
N ILE A 102 3.51 10.99 -9.45
CA ILE A 102 2.37 11.20 -10.34
C ILE A 102 1.30 12.04 -9.64
N GLY A 103 0.99 11.72 -8.38
CA GLY A 103 -0.03 12.39 -7.59
C GLY A 103 0.27 13.87 -7.28
N LYS A 104 1.55 14.28 -7.29
CA LYS A 104 1.93 15.70 -7.24
C LYS A 104 1.41 16.50 -8.43
N LYS A 105 1.35 15.89 -9.62
CA LYS A 105 0.89 16.53 -10.85
C LYS A 105 -0.63 16.42 -10.99
N ASN A 106 -1.16 15.23 -10.73
CA ASN A 106 -2.59 14.95 -10.78
C ASN A 106 -2.93 13.90 -9.71
N ILE A 107 -3.67 14.33 -8.69
CA ILE A 107 -4.01 13.51 -7.53
C ILE A 107 -4.82 12.26 -7.94
N TRP A 108 -5.67 12.37 -8.96
CA TRP A 108 -6.50 11.28 -9.45
C TRP A 108 -5.71 10.21 -10.19
N LEU A 109 -4.60 10.61 -10.84
CA LEU A 109 -3.69 9.67 -11.50
C LEU A 109 -2.75 8.98 -10.51
N GLY A 110 -2.64 9.52 -9.29
CA GLY A 110 -1.83 8.95 -8.23
C GLY A 110 -2.30 7.57 -7.74
N ILE A 111 -3.53 7.15 -8.07
CA ILE A 111 -4.06 5.82 -7.75
C ILE A 111 -3.66 4.75 -8.77
N ILE A 112 -3.16 5.12 -9.95
CA ILE A 112 -2.82 4.17 -11.01
C ILE A 112 -1.62 3.27 -10.64
N PRO A 113 -0.53 3.79 -10.04
CA PRO A 113 0.63 2.97 -9.72
C PRO A 113 0.34 1.73 -8.84
N PRO A 114 -0.44 1.80 -7.74
CA PRO A 114 -0.79 0.60 -6.99
C PRO A 114 -1.48 -0.46 -7.85
N ILE A 115 -2.43 -0.07 -8.71
CA ILE A 115 -3.14 -0.99 -9.61
C ILE A 115 -2.17 -1.69 -10.56
N VAL A 116 -1.24 -0.92 -11.14
CA VAL A 116 -0.28 -1.46 -12.12
C VAL A 116 0.75 -2.34 -11.43
N PHE A 117 1.38 -1.88 -10.34
CA PHE A 117 2.44 -2.64 -9.70
C PHE A 117 1.91 -3.92 -9.03
N ASN A 118 0.78 -3.87 -8.33
CA ASN A 118 0.17 -5.07 -7.76
C ASN A 118 -0.33 -6.02 -8.86
N GLY A 119 -1.02 -5.51 -9.88
CA GLY A 119 -1.46 -6.32 -11.01
C GLY A 119 -0.30 -7.04 -11.72
N VAL A 120 0.78 -6.32 -12.03
CA VAL A 120 1.91 -6.89 -12.79
C VAL A 120 2.82 -7.75 -11.91
N ILE A 121 3.23 -7.25 -10.74
CA ILE A 121 4.20 -7.96 -9.89
C ILE A 121 3.50 -9.08 -9.13
N VAL A 122 2.48 -8.76 -8.33
CA VAL A 122 1.80 -9.77 -7.50
C VAL A 122 1.01 -10.73 -8.38
N GLY A 123 0.19 -10.22 -9.30
CA GLY A 123 -0.54 -11.06 -10.25
C GLY A 123 0.35 -11.88 -11.15
N GLY A 124 1.57 -11.42 -11.44
CA GLY A 124 2.54 -12.13 -12.28
C GLY A 124 3.19 -13.33 -11.60
N TYR A 125 3.53 -13.26 -10.31
CA TYR A 125 4.14 -14.39 -9.61
C TYR A 125 3.13 -15.32 -8.91
N LEU A 126 1.96 -14.80 -8.55
CA LEU A 126 1.00 -15.53 -7.71
C LEU A 126 0.59 -16.90 -8.26
N PRO A 127 0.30 -17.08 -9.57
CA PRO A 127 -0.03 -18.40 -10.11
C PRO A 127 1.05 -19.45 -9.83
N PHE A 128 2.32 -19.06 -9.89
CA PHE A 128 3.44 -19.97 -9.64
C PHE A 128 3.56 -20.44 -8.18
N LEU A 129 2.85 -19.75 -7.26
CA LEU A 129 2.83 -20.10 -5.83
C LEU A 129 1.61 -20.93 -5.44
N ILE A 130 0.49 -20.80 -6.18
CA ILE A 130 -0.79 -21.39 -5.77
C ILE A 130 -1.33 -22.47 -6.73
N MET A 131 -0.76 -22.60 -7.94
CA MET A 131 -1.21 -23.56 -8.94
C MET A 131 -0.14 -24.62 -9.21
N GLU A 132 -0.56 -25.87 -9.45
CA GLU A 132 0.35 -26.97 -9.80
C GLU A 132 0.91 -26.84 -11.23
N THR A 133 0.09 -26.34 -12.14
CA THR A 133 0.45 -26.10 -13.55
C THR A 133 0.11 -24.66 -13.89
N VAL A 134 1.02 -23.96 -14.57
CA VAL A 134 0.86 -22.55 -14.91
C VAL A 134 0.94 -22.35 -16.42
N THR A 135 -0.12 -21.82 -16.99
CA THR A 135 -0.18 -21.38 -18.38
C THR A 135 -0.10 -19.85 -18.50
N TRP A 136 0.28 -19.35 -19.66
CA TRP A 136 0.28 -17.90 -19.91
C TRP A 136 -1.10 -17.25 -19.72
N GLN A 137 -2.16 -17.99 -20.01
CA GLN A 137 -3.52 -17.53 -19.82
C GLN A 137 -3.85 -17.31 -18.34
N GLU A 138 -3.43 -18.24 -17.47
CA GLU A 138 -3.59 -18.12 -16.01
C GLU A 138 -2.80 -16.96 -15.43
N VAL A 139 -1.58 -16.74 -15.90
CA VAL A 139 -0.79 -15.57 -15.48
C VAL A 139 -1.51 -14.26 -15.84
N LEU A 140 -1.94 -14.12 -17.10
CA LEU A 140 -2.66 -12.92 -17.54
C LEU A 140 -3.99 -12.72 -16.81
N LEU A 141 -4.75 -13.79 -16.59
CA LEU A 141 -6.01 -13.71 -15.84
C LEU A 141 -5.77 -13.29 -14.39
N THR A 142 -4.74 -13.81 -13.74
CA THR A 142 -4.40 -13.43 -12.37
C THR A 142 -3.92 -11.98 -12.30
N MET A 143 -3.08 -11.54 -13.24
CA MET A 143 -2.68 -10.13 -13.32
C MET A 143 -3.88 -9.19 -13.46
N LEU A 144 -4.83 -9.53 -14.31
CA LEU A 144 -6.06 -8.76 -14.49
C LEU A 144 -6.97 -8.82 -13.25
N SER A 145 -7.08 -9.98 -12.62
CA SER A 145 -7.87 -10.18 -11.40
C SER A 145 -7.35 -9.36 -10.23
N VAL A 146 -6.02 -9.40 -9.98
CA VAL A 146 -5.37 -8.62 -8.93
C VAL A 146 -5.50 -7.12 -9.23
N ALA A 147 -5.26 -6.70 -10.48
CA ALA A 147 -5.43 -5.30 -10.89
C ALA A 147 -6.88 -4.82 -10.71
N ALA A 148 -7.87 -5.67 -11.03
CA ALA A 148 -9.28 -5.33 -10.85
C ALA A 148 -9.67 -5.23 -9.37
N GLY A 149 -9.19 -6.15 -8.51
CA GLY A 149 -9.39 -6.10 -7.06
C GLY A 149 -8.79 -4.83 -6.46
N GLU A 150 -7.56 -4.50 -6.83
CA GLU A 150 -6.88 -3.28 -6.42
C GLU A 150 -7.63 -2.03 -6.88
N ALA A 151 -8.04 -1.99 -8.15
CA ALA A 151 -8.81 -0.88 -8.70
C ALA A 151 -10.16 -0.70 -7.99
N ALA A 152 -10.86 -1.78 -7.68
CA ALA A 152 -12.12 -1.73 -6.92
C ALA A 152 -11.92 -1.11 -5.54
N VAL A 153 -10.90 -1.53 -4.78
CA VAL A 153 -10.57 -0.98 -3.46
C VAL A 153 -10.21 0.50 -3.56
N LEU A 154 -9.37 0.87 -4.50
CA LEU A 154 -8.93 2.26 -4.66
C LEU A 154 -10.05 3.19 -5.15
N VAL A 155 -10.92 2.71 -6.02
CA VAL A 155 -12.08 3.51 -6.48
C VAL A 155 -13.10 3.66 -5.36
N VAL A 156 -13.45 2.57 -4.67
CA VAL A 156 -14.54 2.57 -3.66
C VAL A 156 -14.09 3.20 -2.35
N LEU A 157 -12.84 2.99 -1.92
CA LEU A 157 -12.32 3.47 -0.64
C LEU A 157 -11.24 4.53 -0.80
N GLY A 158 -10.31 4.35 -1.72
CA GLY A 158 -9.17 5.24 -1.92
C GLY A 158 -9.60 6.63 -2.41
N LEU A 159 -10.43 6.73 -3.44
CA LEU A 159 -10.87 8.03 -3.97
C LEU A 159 -11.70 8.85 -2.96
N PRO A 160 -12.68 8.28 -2.22
CA PRO A 160 -13.33 9.01 -1.13
C PRO A 160 -12.35 9.47 -0.06
N LEU A 161 -11.36 8.65 0.30
CA LEU A 161 -10.34 9.01 1.28
C LEU A 161 -9.45 10.15 0.76
N VAL A 162 -9.07 10.15 -0.52
CA VAL A 162 -8.40 11.27 -1.19
C VAL A 162 -9.21 12.56 -1.07
N ALA A 163 -10.51 12.47 -1.35
CA ALA A 163 -11.42 13.63 -1.28
C ALA A 163 -11.54 14.17 0.16
N VAL A 164 -11.64 13.30 1.15
CA VAL A 164 -11.72 13.69 2.57
C VAL A 164 -10.43 14.36 3.02
N ILE A 165 -9.26 13.75 2.75
CA ILE A 165 -7.95 14.31 3.13
C ILE A 165 -7.72 15.67 2.46
N GLY A 166 -8.11 15.79 1.18
CA GLY A 166 -7.98 17.04 0.44
C GLY A 166 -8.82 18.18 1.00
N LYS A 167 -10.08 17.88 1.40
CA LYS A 167 -11.05 18.88 1.90
C LYS A 167 -10.85 19.25 3.37
N THR A 168 -10.47 18.30 4.22
CA THR A 168 -10.35 18.51 5.69
C THR A 168 -9.06 19.17 6.12
N GLY A 169 -8.14 19.47 5.18
CA GLY A 169 -6.81 19.99 5.51
C GLY A 169 -5.92 18.97 6.26
N LEU A 170 -6.34 17.71 6.37
CA LEU A 170 -5.59 16.64 7.01
C LEU A 170 -4.21 16.44 6.35
N LYS A 171 -4.10 16.72 5.05
CA LYS A 171 -2.82 16.72 4.33
C LYS A 171 -1.72 17.56 5.01
N ASN A 172 -2.09 18.65 5.67
CA ASN A 172 -1.15 19.55 6.37
C ASN A 172 -0.72 18.98 7.74
N LYS A 173 -1.39 17.93 8.21
CA LYS A 173 -1.11 17.25 9.47
C LYS A 173 -0.30 15.97 9.27
N LEU A 174 -0.14 15.48 8.05
CA LEU A 174 0.71 14.34 7.74
C LEU A 174 2.19 14.73 7.93
N PRO A 175 3.05 13.77 8.35
CA PRO A 175 4.47 14.02 8.57
C PRO A 175 5.24 14.32 7.29
#